data_19689edcb88614bea6ace0abad4cacba
#
_entry.id   19689edcb88614bea6ace0abad4cacba
#
_cell.length_a   1.000
_cell.length_b   1.000
_cell.length_c   1.000
_cell.angle_alpha   90.00
_cell.angle_beta   90.00
_cell.angle_gamma   90.00
#
_symmetry.space_group_name_H-M   'P 1'
#
loop_
_entity.id
_entity.type
_entity.pdbx_description
1 polymer ?
#
loop_
_entity_poly.entity_id
_entity_poly.type
_entity_poly.pdbx_seq_one_letter_code
_entity_poly.pdbx_strand_id
1 'polypeptide(L)'
;TWANHIGKMTLTLDRISGIDMKEEEKTRLIAETRCGRGWLAYILYDLYGPIQIPSLEVLQNPTQKVIVPRSSKEETVKLIEDDLKAAAEVLPAKYSKSDENFGRFTKGLAYTVLMKLYMHEKEWGKAVECGREVMKCGYSLVTNYKDIFTLDNEGNDEMIFSCIETRGVNEQ
;
A
#
# COMPACT_ATOMS: atom_id res chain seq x y z
N THR A 1 10.29 -13.54 3.51
CA THR A 1 10.59 -12.20 4.07
C THR A 1 9.82 -11.13 3.30
N TRP A 2 9.57 -9.97 3.92
CA TRP A 2 8.84 -8.85 3.31
C TRP A 2 9.52 -8.32 2.03
N ALA A 3 10.85 -8.31 1.99
CA ALA A 3 11.60 -7.99 0.76
C ALA A 3 11.25 -8.90 -0.42
N ASN A 4 11.00 -10.20 -0.17
CA ASN A 4 10.56 -11.12 -1.22
C ASN A 4 9.17 -10.77 -1.76
N HIS A 5 8.28 -10.20 -0.94
CA HIS A 5 6.97 -9.77 -1.40
C HIS A 5 7.06 -8.56 -2.35
N ILE A 6 7.98 -7.61 -2.09
CA ILE A 6 8.25 -6.50 -3.01
C ILE A 6 8.69 -7.04 -4.38
N GLY A 7 9.62 -8.00 -4.40
CA GLY A 7 10.05 -8.66 -5.64
C GLY A 7 8.90 -9.38 -6.37
N LYS A 8 8.07 -10.12 -5.65
CA LYS A 8 6.89 -10.78 -6.23
C LYS A 8 5.90 -9.77 -6.82
N MET A 9 5.62 -8.67 -6.13
CA MET A 9 4.74 -7.62 -6.64
C MET A 9 5.32 -6.95 -7.89
N THR A 10 6.64 -6.76 -7.95
CA THR A 10 7.33 -6.26 -9.16
C THR A 10 7.14 -7.21 -10.34
N LEU A 11 7.31 -8.51 -10.14
CA LEU A 11 7.03 -9.52 -11.18
C LEU A 11 5.55 -9.59 -11.56
N THR A 12 4.64 -9.40 -10.60
CA THR A 12 3.20 -9.34 -10.88
C THR A 12 2.86 -8.16 -11.77
N LEU A 13 3.42 -6.97 -11.50
CA LEU A 13 3.20 -5.78 -12.31
C LEU A 13 3.71 -5.94 -13.74
N ASP A 14 4.83 -6.62 -13.93
CA ASP A 14 5.36 -6.95 -15.25
C ASP A 14 4.42 -7.90 -16.02
N ARG A 15 3.98 -8.96 -15.39
CA ARG A 15 3.19 -10.02 -16.03
C ARG A 15 1.74 -9.64 -16.29
N ILE A 16 1.13 -8.83 -15.41
CA ILE A 16 -0.30 -8.52 -15.49
C ILE A 16 -0.65 -7.76 -16.77
N SER A 17 0.29 -6.99 -17.33
CA SER A 17 0.10 -6.27 -18.60
C SER A 17 -0.20 -7.18 -19.78
N GLY A 18 0.35 -8.40 -19.78
CA GLY A 18 0.17 -9.41 -20.83
C GLY A 18 -1.01 -10.36 -20.62
N ILE A 19 -1.76 -10.26 -19.51
CA ILE A 19 -2.90 -11.12 -19.23
C ILE A 19 -4.15 -10.61 -19.94
N ASP A 20 -4.87 -11.51 -20.62
CA ASP A 20 -6.16 -11.20 -21.20
C ASP A 20 -7.24 -11.16 -20.12
N MET A 21 -7.71 -9.97 -19.80
CA MET A 21 -8.77 -9.67 -18.83
C MET A 21 -9.41 -8.33 -19.13
N LYS A 22 -10.54 -8.04 -18.49
CA LYS A 22 -11.20 -6.73 -18.61
C LYS A 22 -10.26 -5.62 -18.17
N GLU A 23 -10.17 -4.55 -18.96
CA GLU A 23 -9.23 -3.44 -18.73
C GLU A 23 -9.45 -2.74 -17.38
N GLU A 24 -10.72 -2.59 -16.98
CA GLU A 24 -11.08 -2.02 -15.68
C GLU A 24 -10.52 -2.85 -14.52
N GLU A 25 -10.67 -4.18 -14.60
CA GLU A 25 -10.16 -5.09 -13.59
C GLU A 25 -8.63 -5.10 -13.56
N LYS A 26 -8.00 -5.11 -14.74
CA LYS A 26 -6.54 -5.00 -14.88
C LYS A 26 -6.00 -3.74 -14.21
N THR A 27 -6.61 -2.60 -14.51
CA THR A 27 -6.23 -1.29 -13.95
C THR A 27 -6.34 -1.29 -12.41
N ARG A 28 -7.43 -1.85 -11.87
CA ARG A 28 -7.62 -2.00 -10.42
C ARG A 28 -6.56 -2.88 -9.79
N LEU A 29 -6.30 -4.07 -10.36
CA LEU A 29 -5.29 -5.01 -9.82
C LEU A 29 -3.88 -4.42 -9.87
N ILE A 30 -3.53 -3.67 -10.91
CA ILE A 30 -2.27 -2.93 -10.99
C ILE A 30 -2.19 -1.91 -9.85
N ALA A 31 -3.24 -1.13 -9.63
CA ALA A 31 -3.28 -0.12 -8.58
C ALA A 31 -3.18 -0.74 -7.18
N GLU A 32 -3.88 -1.83 -6.92
CA GLU A 32 -3.78 -2.56 -5.65
C GLU A 32 -2.37 -3.15 -5.44
N THR A 33 -1.78 -3.74 -6.48
CA THR A 33 -0.42 -4.29 -6.41
C THR A 33 0.61 -3.19 -6.13
N ARG A 34 0.47 -2.02 -6.77
CA ARG A 34 1.30 -0.84 -6.48
C ARG A 34 1.10 -0.35 -5.06
N CYS A 35 -0.14 -0.21 -4.59
CA CYS A 35 -0.43 0.21 -3.23
C CYS A 35 0.24 -0.71 -2.21
N GLY A 36 0.09 -2.03 -2.37
CA GLY A 36 0.74 -3.01 -1.51
C GLY A 36 2.26 -2.94 -1.55
N ARG A 37 2.86 -2.79 -2.74
CA ARG A 37 4.32 -2.66 -2.89
C ARG A 37 4.84 -1.38 -2.24
N GLY A 38 4.21 -0.24 -2.49
CA GLY A 38 4.57 1.03 -1.88
C GLY A 38 4.42 1.02 -0.35
N TRP A 39 3.34 0.43 0.17
CA TRP A 39 3.11 0.28 1.61
C TRP A 39 4.20 -0.58 2.28
N LEU A 40 4.50 -1.78 1.72
CA LEU A 40 5.56 -2.64 2.26
C LEU A 40 6.94 -2.00 2.14
N ALA A 41 7.23 -1.32 1.03
CA ALA A 41 8.47 -0.59 0.84
C ALA A 41 8.61 0.53 1.89
N TYR A 42 7.54 1.27 2.19
CA TYR A 42 7.53 2.27 3.24
C TYR A 42 7.84 1.67 4.61
N ILE A 43 7.19 0.55 4.99
CA ILE A 43 7.45 -0.09 6.29
C ILE A 43 8.91 -0.50 6.42
N LEU A 44 9.49 -1.09 5.37
CA LEU A 44 10.90 -1.48 5.39
C LEU A 44 11.82 -0.26 5.42
N TYR A 45 11.47 0.80 4.71
CA TYR A 45 12.22 2.04 4.72
C TYR A 45 12.19 2.72 6.10
N ASP A 46 11.04 2.79 6.73
CA ASP A 46 10.86 3.37 8.07
C ASP A 46 11.68 2.62 9.14
N LEU A 47 11.73 1.29 9.05
CA LEU A 47 12.45 0.44 10.02
C LEU A 47 13.95 0.32 9.76
N TYR A 48 14.38 0.30 8.50
CA TYR A 48 15.75 -0.10 8.13
C TYR A 48 16.48 0.90 7.23
N GLY A 49 15.85 2.02 6.86
CA GLY A 49 16.36 2.95 5.86
C GLY A 49 16.28 2.40 4.43
N PRO A 50 17.12 2.89 3.51
CA PRO A 50 17.08 2.49 2.10
C PRO A 50 17.06 0.97 1.90
N ILE A 51 16.21 0.48 1.00
CA ILE A 51 15.97 -0.94 0.77
C ILE A 51 16.66 -1.44 -0.50
N GLN A 52 16.73 -2.75 -0.66
CA GLN A 52 17.14 -3.38 -1.91
C GLN A 52 15.99 -3.33 -2.91
N ILE A 53 16.23 -2.79 -4.10
CA ILE A 53 15.26 -2.75 -5.21
C ILE A 53 15.86 -3.55 -6.37
N PRO A 54 15.62 -4.88 -6.43
CA PRO A 54 16.15 -5.70 -7.50
C PRO A 54 15.51 -5.31 -8.83
N SER A 55 16.32 -5.28 -9.90
CA SER A 55 15.81 -5.06 -11.25
C SER A 55 14.94 -6.23 -11.71
N LEU A 56 14.08 -5.97 -12.69
CA LEU A 56 13.22 -7.00 -13.28
C LEU A 56 14.05 -8.17 -13.84
N GLU A 57 15.18 -7.88 -14.47
CA GLU A 57 16.11 -8.88 -15.01
C GLU A 57 16.61 -9.85 -13.92
N VAL A 58 17.02 -9.31 -12.75
CA VAL A 58 17.45 -10.12 -11.61
C VAL A 58 16.30 -10.99 -11.07
N LEU A 59 15.10 -10.43 -11.01
CA LEU A 59 13.91 -11.16 -10.52
C LEU A 59 13.45 -12.27 -11.47
N GLN A 60 13.63 -12.09 -12.77
CA GLN A 60 13.29 -13.08 -13.80
C GLN A 60 14.31 -14.23 -13.90
N ASN A 61 15.52 -14.02 -13.37
CA ASN A 61 16.61 -15.02 -13.40
C ASN A 61 17.03 -15.47 -11.99
N PRO A 62 16.16 -16.18 -11.24
CA PRO A 62 16.40 -16.54 -9.84
C PRO A 62 17.57 -17.52 -9.62
N THR A 63 18.08 -18.13 -10.67
CA THR A 63 19.24 -19.05 -10.63
C THR A 63 20.58 -18.28 -10.60
N GLN A 64 20.58 -17.02 -11.01
CA GLN A 64 21.75 -16.16 -10.92
C GLN A 64 21.94 -15.69 -9.47
N LYS A 65 23.09 -15.99 -8.88
CA LYS A 65 23.46 -15.48 -7.56
C LYS A 65 23.95 -14.05 -7.67
N VAL A 66 23.02 -13.09 -7.82
CA VAL A 66 23.31 -11.67 -7.86
C VAL A 66 23.15 -11.08 -6.46
N ILE A 67 24.17 -10.39 -5.98
CA ILE A 67 24.08 -9.60 -4.75
C ILE A 67 23.52 -8.23 -5.14
N VAL A 68 22.27 -7.95 -4.75
CA VAL A 68 21.65 -6.64 -4.96
C VAL A 68 22.03 -5.73 -3.79
N PRO A 69 22.77 -4.63 -4.03
CA PRO A 69 23.06 -3.67 -2.97
C PRO A 69 21.80 -2.92 -2.53
N ARG A 70 21.87 -2.22 -1.41
CA ARG A 70 20.82 -1.26 -1.05
C ARG A 70 20.80 -0.13 -2.07
N SER A 71 19.62 0.27 -2.47
CA SER A 71 19.41 1.46 -3.30
C SER A 71 19.71 2.73 -2.51
N SER A 72 19.81 3.86 -3.20
CA SER A 72 19.88 5.15 -2.53
C SER A 72 18.59 5.48 -1.78
N LYS A 73 18.67 6.48 -0.91
CA LYS A 73 17.50 7.04 -0.24
C LYS A 73 16.48 7.56 -1.27
N GLU A 74 16.97 8.33 -2.23
CA GLU A 74 16.18 8.96 -3.28
C GLU A 74 15.45 7.93 -4.14
N GLU A 75 16.14 6.85 -4.52
CA GLU A 75 15.53 5.74 -5.27
C GLU A 75 14.45 5.02 -4.47
N THR A 76 14.68 4.79 -3.17
CA THR A 76 13.71 4.16 -2.28
C THR A 76 12.47 5.02 -2.10
N VAL A 77 12.65 6.30 -1.79
CA VAL A 77 11.54 7.27 -1.62
C VAL A 77 10.76 7.39 -2.92
N LYS A 78 11.46 7.50 -4.05
CA LYS A 78 10.82 7.59 -5.38
C LYS A 78 9.96 6.36 -5.69
N LEU A 79 10.43 5.15 -5.42
CA LEU A 79 9.63 3.93 -5.60
C LEU A 79 8.33 4.00 -4.80
N ILE A 80 8.41 4.38 -3.52
CA ILE A 80 7.25 4.47 -2.63
C ILE A 80 6.27 5.53 -3.14
N GLU A 81 6.78 6.72 -3.50
CA GLU A 81 5.96 7.81 -4.04
C GLU A 81 5.25 7.43 -5.33
N ASP A 82 5.99 6.92 -6.32
CA ASP A 82 5.45 6.58 -7.63
C ASP A 82 4.35 5.51 -7.53
N ASP A 83 4.55 4.52 -6.68
CA ASP A 83 3.57 3.45 -6.48
C ASP A 83 2.30 3.94 -5.79
N LEU A 84 2.45 4.68 -4.70
CA LEU A 84 1.30 5.14 -3.92
C LEU A 84 0.51 6.23 -4.64
N LYS A 85 1.17 7.13 -5.37
CA LYS A 85 0.52 8.16 -6.19
C LYS A 85 -0.29 7.51 -7.31
N ALA A 86 0.31 6.59 -8.06
CA ALA A 86 -0.39 5.89 -9.13
C ALA A 86 -1.58 5.06 -8.59
N ALA A 87 -1.44 4.46 -7.42
CA ALA A 87 -2.54 3.74 -6.77
C ALA A 87 -3.68 4.70 -6.36
N ALA A 88 -3.35 5.86 -5.78
CA ALA A 88 -4.33 6.84 -5.34
C ALA A 88 -5.18 7.44 -6.48
N GLU A 89 -4.67 7.46 -7.71
CA GLU A 89 -5.43 7.93 -8.88
C GLU A 89 -6.57 6.97 -9.26
N VAL A 90 -6.41 5.69 -9.01
CA VAL A 90 -7.32 4.63 -9.47
C VAL A 90 -8.21 4.10 -8.35
N LEU A 91 -7.65 3.91 -7.15
CA LEU A 91 -8.35 3.25 -6.05
C LEU A 91 -9.51 4.10 -5.52
N PRO A 92 -10.62 3.45 -5.06
CA PRO A 92 -11.72 4.16 -4.44
C PRO A 92 -11.30 4.83 -3.12
N ALA A 93 -12.03 5.85 -2.71
CA ALA A 93 -11.75 6.62 -1.50
C ALA A 93 -11.69 5.74 -0.25
N LYS A 94 -12.73 4.96 -0.01
CA LYS A 94 -12.87 3.93 1.02
C LYS A 94 -13.92 2.90 0.61
N TYR A 95 -13.98 1.78 1.31
CA TYR A 95 -15.09 0.83 1.25
C TYR A 95 -15.91 0.91 2.55
N SER A 96 -17.22 0.76 2.47
CA SER A 96 -18.06 0.60 3.65
C SER A 96 -17.91 -0.81 4.24
N LYS A 97 -18.22 -0.98 5.53
CA LYS A 97 -18.17 -2.30 6.20
C LYS A 97 -19.04 -3.37 5.52
N SER A 98 -20.11 -2.96 4.85
CA SER A 98 -21.05 -3.86 4.13
C SER A 98 -20.64 -4.14 2.69
N ASP A 99 -19.59 -3.51 2.17
CA ASP A 99 -19.10 -3.73 0.81
C ASP A 99 -18.33 -5.06 0.74
N GLU A 100 -18.56 -5.84 -0.32
CA GLU A 100 -17.83 -7.10 -0.57
C GLU A 100 -16.31 -6.92 -0.72
N ASN A 101 -15.88 -5.69 -1.06
CA ASN A 101 -14.49 -5.32 -1.19
C ASN A 101 -13.90 -4.72 0.10
N PHE A 102 -14.63 -4.73 1.21
CA PHE A 102 -14.11 -4.22 2.48
C PHE A 102 -12.82 -4.95 2.86
N GLY A 103 -11.80 -4.18 3.27
CA GLY A 103 -10.45 -4.70 3.57
C GLY A 103 -9.47 -4.66 2.39
N ARG A 104 -9.92 -4.29 1.17
CA ARG A 104 -9.02 -4.04 0.04
C ARG A 104 -8.33 -2.69 0.16
N PHE A 105 -7.28 -2.49 -0.63
CA PHE A 105 -6.55 -1.22 -0.66
C PHE A 105 -7.41 -0.07 -1.17
N THR A 106 -7.21 1.11 -0.58
CA THR A 106 -8.00 2.32 -0.86
C THR A 106 -7.10 3.52 -1.11
N LYS A 107 -7.67 4.55 -1.73
CA LYS A 107 -7.04 5.87 -1.87
C LYS A 107 -6.66 6.45 -0.50
N GLY A 108 -7.52 6.28 0.49
CA GLY A 108 -7.26 6.74 1.85
C GLY A 108 -6.01 6.13 2.47
N LEU A 109 -5.79 4.81 2.28
CA LEU A 109 -4.56 4.15 2.71
C LEU A 109 -3.35 4.72 1.96
N ALA A 110 -3.42 4.82 0.63
CA ALA A 110 -2.30 5.32 -0.18
C ALA A 110 -1.84 6.71 0.26
N TYR A 111 -2.78 7.65 0.45
CA TYR A 111 -2.45 9.00 0.95
C TYR A 111 -1.98 9.01 2.40
N THR A 112 -2.50 8.11 3.25
CA THR A 112 -2.01 7.99 4.63
C THR A 112 -0.56 7.56 4.68
N VAL A 113 -0.16 6.59 3.84
CA VAL A 113 1.22 6.13 3.78
C VAL A 113 2.13 7.22 3.18
N LEU A 114 1.69 7.92 2.12
CA LEU A 114 2.40 9.08 1.56
C LEU A 114 2.59 10.19 2.60
N MET A 115 1.55 10.49 3.38
CA MET A 115 1.65 11.46 4.47
C MET A 115 2.73 11.09 5.47
N LYS A 116 2.76 9.82 5.90
CA LYS A 116 3.78 9.31 6.83
C LYS A 116 5.18 9.38 6.23
N LEU A 117 5.33 9.02 4.95
CA LEU A 117 6.61 9.14 4.23
C LEU A 117 7.09 10.59 4.22
N TYR A 118 6.24 11.53 3.87
CA TYR A 118 6.61 12.96 3.83
C TYR A 118 6.89 13.54 5.21
N MET A 119 6.22 13.07 6.26
CA MET A 119 6.58 13.42 7.63
C MET A 119 7.96 12.91 8.00
N HIS A 120 8.30 11.67 7.65
CA HIS A 120 9.62 11.08 7.86
C HIS A 120 10.72 11.86 7.10
N GLU A 121 10.42 12.28 5.87
CA GLU A 121 11.32 13.08 5.04
C GLU A 121 11.34 14.57 5.40
N LYS A 122 10.54 15.00 6.38
CA LYS A 122 10.38 16.40 6.80
C LYS A 122 9.83 17.34 5.70
N GLU A 123 9.14 16.75 4.72
CA GLU A 123 8.45 17.48 3.66
C GLU A 123 7.03 17.88 4.09
N TRP A 124 6.95 18.76 5.09
CA TRP A 124 5.71 19.12 5.80
C TRP A 124 4.58 19.60 4.89
N GLY A 125 4.91 20.36 3.84
CA GLY A 125 3.93 20.82 2.86
C GLY A 125 3.20 19.67 2.16
N LYS A 126 3.95 18.71 1.63
CA LYS A 126 3.40 17.51 0.98
C LYS A 126 2.62 16.63 1.98
N ALA A 127 3.11 16.53 3.22
CA ALA A 127 2.41 15.77 4.26
C ALA A 127 1.01 16.37 4.53
N VAL A 128 0.90 17.70 4.64
CA VAL A 128 -0.38 18.40 4.82
C VAL A 128 -1.31 18.20 3.62
N GLU A 129 -0.80 18.25 2.40
CA GLU A 129 -1.58 17.98 1.19
C GLU A 129 -2.16 16.56 1.20
N CYS A 130 -1.34 15.55 1.49
CA CYS A 130 -1.81 14.17 1.62
C CYS A 130 -2.86 14.01 2.73
N GLY A 131 -2.66 14.63 3.88
CA GLY A 131 -3.64 14.62 4.97
C GLY A 131 -4.99 15.21 4.55
N ARG A 132 -5.00 16.29 3.76
CA ARG A 132 -6.23 16.86 3.20
C ARG A 132 -6.93 15.91 2.24
N GLU A 133 -6.18 15.13 1.44
CA GLU A 133 -6.76 14.11 0.57
C GLU A 133 -7.39 12.97 1.38
N VAL A 134 -6.76 12.53 2.48
CA VAL A 134 -7.34 11.54 3.40
C VAL A 134 -8.67 12.04 3.98
N MET A 135 -8.74 13.32 4.40
CA MET A 135 -9.98 13.90 4.92
C MET A 135 -11.12 13.90 3.90
N LYS A 136 -10.82 14.03 2.60
CA LYS A 136 -11.82 13.94 1.52
C LYS A 136 -12.33 12.52 1.29
N CYS A 137 -11.65 11.49 1.78
CA CYS A 137 -12.05 10.10 1.62
C CYS A 137 -13.25 9.68 2.50
N GLY A 138 -13.72 10.55 3.40
CA GLY A 138 -14.93 10.33 4.20
C GLY A 138 -14.68 9.50 5.47
N TYR A 139 -13.45 9.46 5.98
CA TYR A 139 -13.17 8.95 7.32
C TYR A 139 -13.60 9.97 8.39
N SER A 140 -13.98 9.48 9.55
CA SER A 140 -14.37 10.33 10.68
C SER A 140 -14.01 9.67 12.00
N LEU A 141 -13.70 10.49 13.00
CA LEU A 141 -13.45 10.00 14.35
C LEU A 141 -14.73 9.43 14.97
N VAL A 142 -14.62 8.34 15.72
CA VAL A 142 -15.73 7.83 16.52
C VAL A 142 -15.98 8.77 17.71
N THR A 143 -17.24 8.94 18.07
CA THR A 143 -17.65 9.88 19.13
C THR A 143 -17.11 9.50 20.51
N ASN A 144 -17.04 8.19 20.79
CA ASN A 144 -16.57 7.69 22.06
C ASN A 144 -15.31 6.86 21.85
N TYR A 145 -14.18 7.31 22.39
CA TYR A 145 -12.88 6.64 22.25
C TYR A 145 -12.89 5.14 22.65
N LYS A 146 -13.69 4.76 23.65
CA LYS A 146 -13.78 3.36 24.09
C LYS A 146 -14.33 2.44 23.01
N ASP A 147 -15.16 2.97 22.10
CA ASP A 147 -15.83 2.16 21.08
C ASP A 147 -14.86 1.67 20.00
N ILE A 148 -13.68 2.34 19.84
CA ILE A 148 -12.62 1.88 18.92
C ILE A 148 -12.18 0.44 19.22
N PHE A 149 -12.22 0.04 20.49
CA PHE A 149 -11.69 -1.23 20.98
C PHE A 149 -12.76 -2.31 21.19
N THR A 150 -13.99 -2.09 20.75
CA THR A 150 -15.09 -3.06 20.91
C THR A 150 -15.31 -3.86 19.63
N LEU A 151 -15.66 -5.15 19.78
CA LEU A 151 -15.97 -6.03 18.65
C LEU A 151 -17.14 -5.52 17.81
N ASP A 152 -18.14 -4.94 18.47
CA ASP A 152 -19.33 -4.40 17.77
C ASP A 152 -19.00 -3.23 16.84
N ASN A 153 -17.88 -2.57 17.10
CA ASN A 153 -17.43 -1.39 16.35
C ASN A 153 -16.20 -1.66 15.45
N GLU A 154 -15.87 -2.92 15.21
CA GLU A 154 -14.85 -3.27 14.22
C GLU A 154 -15.22 -2.73 12.84
N GLY A 155 -14.22 -2.20 12.11
CA GLY A 155 -14.42 -1.61 10.79
C GLY A 155 -15.22 -0.31 10.81
N ASN A 156 -15.13 0.47 11.90
CA ASN A 156 -15.75 1.80 12.02
C ASN A 156 -15.10 2.82 11.06
N ASP A 157 -15.70 4.00 10.97
CA ASP A 157 -15.27 5.06 10.03
C ASP A 157 -13.92 5.71 10.37
N GLU A 158 -13.34 5.46 11.54
CA GLU A 158 -11.99 5.90 11.89
C GLU A 158 -10.90 4.97 11.32
N MET A 159 -11.26 3.72 11.02
CA MET A 159 -10.34 2.71 10.52
C MET A 159 -10.04 2.94 9.04
N ILE A 160 -8.83 3.40 8.73
CA ILE A 160 -8.38 3.61 7.34
C ILE A 160 -8.05 2.30 6.66
N PHE A 161 -7.42 1.37 7.36
CA PHE A 161 -7.08 0.05 6.87
C PHE A 161 -6.96 -0.95 8.02
N SER A 162 -7.50 -2.15 7.82
CA SER A 162 -7.35 -3.27 8.75
C SER A 162 -7.13 -4.57 7.96
N CYS A 163 -6.24 -5.42 8.46
CA CYS A 163 -6.15 -6.79 7.99
C CYS A 163 -7.34 -7.56 8.58
N ILE A 164 -8.23 -8.03 7.72
CA ILE A 164 -9.42 -8.76 8.14
C ILE A 164 -9.05 -10.23 8.31
N GLU A 165 -9.24 -10.75 9.51
CA GLU A 165 -9.15 -12.17 9.80
C GLU A 165 -10.56 -12.72 10.04
N THR A 166 -10.92 -13.75 9.29
CA THR A 166 -12.18 -14.45 9.47
C THR A 166 -11.89 -15.83 10.05
N ARG A 167 -12.47 -16.11 11.21
CA ARG A 167 -12.28 -17.38 11.89
C ARG A 167 -12.63 -18.57 10.99
N GLY A 168 -11.72 -19.54 10.89
CA GLY A 168 -11.88 -20.72 10.04
C GLY A 168 -11.60 -20.51 8.54
N VAL A 169 -11.23 -19.28 8.12
CA VAL A 169 -10.89 -18.97 6.72
C VAL A 169 -9.43 -18.55 6.58
N ASN A 170 -8.93 -17.71 7.48
CA ASN A 170 -7.59 -17.11 7.40
C ASN A 170 -6.70 -17.49 8.59
N GLU A 171 -7.08 -18.45 9.41
CA GLU A 171 -6.27 -18.93 10.53
C GLU A 171 -5.02 -19.64 9.97
N GLN A 172 -3.84 -19.08 10.20
CA GLN A 172 -2.53 -19.69 9.93
C GLN A 172 -1.83 -20.07 11.23
#